data_80155dc51d8195cd7869398b63072ac4
#
_entry.id   80155dc51d8195cd7869398b63072ac4
#
_cell.length_a   1.000
_cell.length_b   1.000
_cell.length_c   1.000
_cell.angle_alpha   90.00
_cell.angle_beta   90.00
_cell.angle_gamma   90.00
#
_symmetry.space_group_name_H-M   'P 1'
#
loop_
_entity.id
_entity.type
_entity.pdbx_description
1 polymer ?
#
loop_
_entity_poly.entity_id
_entity_poly.type
_entity_poly.pdbx_seq_one_letter_code
_entity_poly.pdbx_strand_id
1 'polypeptide(L)'
;MPYISPPSKPSRITCCLLLWLSLAAFASAQNKPPALKPVGYVSDFAGVLSQATRFQLTTLCTEVDQKAHAQIAVVTVKSLDGHPIEEFALDLATKWGIGPKQSERGVMILLAVEDRRYRFEVGYGLESILPDGRTGGIGREAVAYLREGNYDAAVLLMTQRVAAVIAQDRGVVLTVGTSPPQPRKTGTGRVRQLGSLWQLIFPLVLVAFFIYSAIKNAGQPTSRQVRRGGGWWMGPMMGGGGWGGGGFGGGGGFGGFGGGSFGGGGASGSW
;
A
#
# COMPACT_ATOMS: atom_id res chain seq x y z
N MET A 1 -12.02 39.40 -64.60
CA MET A 1 -11.84 39.36 -63.10
C MET A 1 -12.85 38.39 -62.57
N PRO A 2 -12.46 37.28 -61.97
CA PRO A 2 -13.37 36.31 -61.32
C PRO A 2 -13.89 36.88 -60.03
N TYR A 3 -15.18 36.89 -59.83
CA TYR A 3 -15.86 37.26 -58.57
C TYR A 3 -15.72 36.16 -57.55
N ILE A 4 -14.97 36.44 -56.51
CA ILE A 4 -14.80 35.52 -55.34
C ILE A 4 -15.93 35.84 -54.35
N SER A 5 -16.92 34.97 -54.23
CA SER A 5 -17.99 35.09 -53.24
C SER A 5 -17.43 34.90 -51.84
N PRO A 6 -17.86 35.71 -50.83
CA PRO A 6 -17.39 35.58 -49.46
C PRO A 6 -17.88 34.26 -48.82
N PRO A 7 -17.08 33.66 -47.90
CA PRO A 7 -17.47 32.42 -47.25
C PRO A 7 -18.75 32.65 -46.42
N SER A 8 -19.71 31.73 -46.57
CA SER A 8 -20.96 31.74 -45.81
C SER A 8 -20.69 31.50 -44.31
N LYS A 9 -21.28 32.33 -43.44
CA LYS A 9 -21.17 32.20 -42.00
C LYS A 9 -21.75 30.84 -41.57
N PRO A 10 -21.05 30.07 -40.73
CA PRO A 10 -21.56 28.77 -40.26
C PRO A 10 -22.87 28.98 -39.50
N SER A 11 -23.88 28.16 -39.84
CA SER A 11 -25.16 28.23 -39.15
C SER A 11 -25.03 27.84 -37.68
N ARG A 12 -25.88 28.39 -36.80
CA ARG A 12 -25.89 28.08 -35.37
C ARG A 12 -26.02 26.57 -35.11
N ILE A 13 -26.65 25.85 -36.01
CA ILE A 13 -26.82 24.40 -36.01
C ILE A 13 -25.47 23.70 -36.21
N THR A 14 -24.63 24.19 -37.12
CA THR A 14 -23.28 23.62 -37.38
C THR A 14 -22.35 23.82 -36.19
N CYS A 15 -22.40 24.98 -35.51
CA CYS A 15 -21.64 25.20 -34.27
C CYS A 15 -22.09 24.29 -33.11
N CYS A 16 -23.41 24.09 -32.95
CA CYS A 16 -23.93 23.19 -31.91
C CYS A 16 -23.57 21.73 -32.18
N LEU A 17 -23.57 21.27 -33.42
CA LEU A 17 -23.15 19.92 -33.80
C LEU A 17 -21.64 19.68 -33.57
N LEU A 18 -20.79 20.67 -33.86
CA LEU A 18 -19.36 20.59 -33.61
C LEU A 18 -19.05 20.61 -32.10
N LEU A 19 -19.81 21.38 -31.32
CA LEU A 19 -19.69 21.40 -29.87
C LEU A 19 -20.12 20.05 -29.23
N TRP A 20 -21.18 19.44 -29.74
CA TRP A 20 -21.65 18.12 -29.33
C TRP A 20 -20.67 17.00 -29.69
N LEU A 21 -20.08 17.09 -30.89
CA LEU A 21 -19.06 16.11 -31.33
C LEU A 21 -17.76 16.21 -30.52
N SER A 22 -17.36 17.43 -30.11
CA SER A 22 -16.20 17.62 -29.26
C SER A 22 -16.41 17.10 -27.82
N LEU A 23 -17.64 17.22 -27.29
CA LEU A 23 -17.98 16.70 -25.96
C LEU A 23 -18.01 15.17 -25.95
N ALA A 24 -18.40 14.52 -27.04
CA ALA A 24 -18.40 13.06 -27.18
C ALA A 24 -16.98 12.47 -27.26
N ALA A 25 -16.00 13.23 -27.73
CA ALA A 25 -14.59 12.80 -27.83
C ALA A 25 -13.89 12.76 -26.47
N PHE A 26 -14.36 13.50 -25.46
CA PHE A 26 -13.79 13.48 -24.10
C PHE A 26 -14.26 12.28 -23.25
N ALA A 27 -15.33 11.59 -23.66
CA ALA A 27 -15.90 10.48 -22.88
C ALA A 27 -15.17 9.15 -23.05
N SER A 28 -14.15 9.04 -23.91
CA SER A 28 -13.52 7.77 -24.26
C SER A 28 -12.05 7.65 -23.85
N ALA A 29 -11.54 8.52 -22.97
CA ALA A 29 -10.28 8.25 -22.30
C ALA A 29 -10.51 7.17 -21.23
N GLN A 30 -10.69 5.91 -21.65
CA GLN A 30 -10.60 4.77 -20.77
C GLN A 30 -9.16 4.75 -20.25
N ASN A 31 -8.96 5.20 -19.01
CA ASN A 31 -7.70 5.04 -18.31
C ASN A 31 -7.41 3.54 -18.23
N LYS A 32 -6.57 3.06 -19.14
CA LYS A 32 -6.10 1.68 -19.08
C LYS A 32 -5.31 1.53 -17.78
N PRO A 33 -5.62 0.53 -16.96
CA PRO A 33 -4.87 0.30 -15.71
C PRO A 33 -3.37 0.28 -16.00
N PRO A 34 -2.53 0.82 -15.10
CA PRO A 34 -1.09 0.80 -15.28
C PRO A 34 -0.62 -0.63 -15.51
N ALA A 35 0.29 -0.84 -16.46
CA ALA A 35 0.84 -2.15 -16.78
C ALA A 35 1.79 -2.61 -15.67
N LEU A 36 1.23 -3.06 -14.54
CA LEU A 36 1.99 -3.61 -13.42
C LEU A 36 2.59 -4.95 -13.83
N LYS A 37 3.90 -5.11 -13.59
CA LYS A 37 4.60 -6.38 -13.79
C LYS A 37 4.86 -7.05 -12.45
N PRO A 38 4.70 -8.39 -12.34
CA PRO A 38 4.99 -9.07 -11.09
C PRO A 38 6.47 -8.97 -10.74
N VAL A 39 6.76 -8.59 -9.49
CA VAL A 39 8.12 -8.55 -8.94
C VAL A 39 8.49 -9.88 -8.29
N GLY A 40 7.48 -10.67 -7.93
CA GLY A 40 7.56 -11.95 -7.25
C GLY A 40 6.18 -12.39 -6.79
N TYR A 41 6.13 -13.35 -5.88
CA TYR A 41 4.87 -13.71 -5.21
C TYR A 41 4.28 -12.52 -4.44
N VAL A 42 5.13 -11.61 -3.97
CA VAL A 42 4.73 -10.40 -3.24
C VAL A 42 5.16 -9.19 -4.03
N SER A 43 4.20 -8.44 -4.53
CA SER A 43 4.39 -7.22 -5.33
C SER A 43 3.78 -6.02 -4.60
N ASP A 44 4.60 -5.38 -3.77
CA ASP A 44 4.20 -4.26 -2.91
C ASP A 44 4.40 -2.91 -3.62
N PHE A 45 3.49 -2.54 -4.53
CA PHE A 45 3.56 -1.27 -5.26
C PHE A 45 3.11 -0.07 -4.41
N ALA A 46 2.34 -0.32 -3.37
CA ALA A 46 1.96 0.73 -2.42
C ALA A 46 3.09 1.08 -1.44
N GLY A 47 4.05 0.16 -1.24
CA GLY A 47 5.15 0.35 -0.31
C GLY A 47 4.72 0.34 1.16
N VAL A 48 3.65 -0.39 1.48
CA VAL A 48 3.05 -0.43 2.83
C VAL A 48 3.47 -1.62 3.66
N LEU A 49 4.15 -2.60 3.06
CA LEU A 49 4.61 -3.79 3.77
C LEU A 49 6.05 -3.63 4.24
N SER A 50 6.30 -4.02 5.48
CA SER A 50 7.65 -4.09 6.02
C SER A 50 8.50 -5.15 5.29
N GLN A 51 9.81 -4.99 5.30
CA GLN A 51 10.72 -5.96 4.70
C GLN A 51 10.58 -7.35 5.35
N ALA A 52 10.37 -7.40 6.66
CA ALA A 52 10.16 -8.64 7.40
C ALA A 52 8.89 -9.36 6.91
N THR A 53 7.79 -8.63 6.74
CA THR A 53 6.52 -9.17 6.24
C THR A 53 6.64 -9.66 4.80
N ARG A 54 7.29 -8.89 3.92
CA ARG A 54 7.53 -9.33 2.53
C ARG A 54 8.34 -10.62 2.48
N PHE A 55 9.36 -10.76 3.33
CA PHE A 55 10.15 -11.99 3.43
C PHE A 55 9.31 -13.18 3.91
N GLN A 56 8.51 -13.00 4.98
CA GLN A 56 7.63 -14.04 5.50
C GLN A 56 6.58 -14.49 4.47
N LEU A 57 5.95 -13.55 3.81
CA LEU A 57 4.96 -13.81 2.75
C LEU A 57 5.60 -14.56 1.57
N THR A 58 6.77 -14.10 1.11
CA THR A 58 7.49 -14.75 0.00
C THR A 58 7.85 -16.18 0.37
N THR A 59 8.36 -16.43 1.58
CA THR A 59 8.69 -17.77 2.06
C THR A 59 7.45 -18.67 2.09
N LEU A 60 6.32 -18.16 2.63
CA LEU A 60 5.06 -18.90 2.69
C LEU A 60 4.54 -19.23 1.29
N CYS A 61 4.48 -18.24 0.39
CA CYS A 61 4.01 -18.46 -0.98
C CYS A 61 4.90 -19.44 -1.75
N THR A 62 6.21 -19.38 -1.55
CA THR A 62 7.16 -20.33 -2.15
C THR A 62 6.91 -21.75 -1.62
N GLU A 63 6.67 -21.89 -0.32
CA GLU A 63 6.38 -23.20 0.29
C GLU A 63 5.06 -23.79 -0.22
N VAL A 64 4.03 -22.96 -0.40
CA VAL A 64 2.74 -23.38 -1.00
C VAL A 64 2.93 -23.83 -2.44
N ASP A 65 3.70 -23.11 -3.25
CA ASP A 65 3.97 -23.47 -4.63
C ASP A 65 4.71 -24.82 -4.71
N GLN A 66 5.76 -24.99 -3.91
CA GLN A 66 6.58 -26.20 -3.91
C GLN A 66 5.84 -27.43 -3.38
N LYS A 67 5.08 -27.30 -2.29
CA LYS A 67 4.46 -28.44 -1.61
C LYS A 67 3.03 -28.72 -2.06
N ALA A 68 2.25 -27.68 -2.33
CA ALA A 68 0.83 -27.80 -2.66
C ALA A 68 0.51 -27.59 -4.15
N HIS A 69 1.52 -27.24 -4.97
CA HIS A 69 1.37 -26.94 -6.38
C HIS A 69 0.24 -25.94 -6.64
N ALA A 70 0.25 -24.86 -5.86
CA ALA A 70 -0.67 -23.73 -6.00
C ALA A 70 0.10 -22.42 -5.78
N GLN A 71 -0.27 -21.38 -6.49
CA GLN A 71 0.44 -20.10 -6.42
C GLN A 71 -0.42 -19.02 -5.76
N ILE A 72 0.14 -18.34 -4.77
CA ILE A 72 -0.47 -17.20 -4.12
C ILE A 72 0.31 -15.95 -4.55
N ALA A 73 -0.38 -14.98 -5.13
CA ALA A 73 0.16 -13.66 -5.41
C ALA A 73 -0.43 -12.65 -4.42
N VAL A 74 0.44 -11.91 -3.77
CA VAL A 74 0.07 -10.81 -2.87
C VAL A 74 0.43 -9.51 -3.55
N VAL A 75 -0.56 -8.63 -3.76
CA VAL A 75 -0.39 -7.38 -4.48
C VAL A 75 -0.94 -6.23 -3.65
N THR A 76 -0.14 -5.20 -3.46
CA THR A 76 -0.63 -3.94 -2.91
C THR A 76 -0.48 -2.84 -3.95
N VAL A 77 -1.51 -2.03 -4.14
CA VAL A 77 -1.50 -0.85 -5.00
C VAL A 77 -1.91 0.38 -4.21
N LYS A 78 -1.45 1.56 -4.63
CA LYS A 78 -1.85 2.80 -3.99
C LYS A 78 -3.32 3.07 -4.24
N SER A 79 -3.72 3.14 -5.51
CA SER A 79 -5.09 3.39 -5.95
C SER A 79 -5.47 2.50 -7.11
N LEU A 80 -6.76 2.34 -7.32
CA LEU A 80 -7.37 1.71 -8.48
C LEU A 80 -7.62 2.70 -9.63
N ASP A 81 -7.30 3.98 -9.44
CA ASP A 81 -7.53 5.06 -10.41
C ASP A 81 -8.98 5.11 -10.94
N GLY A 82 -9.93 4.81 -10.05
CA GLY A 82 -11.36 4.82 -10.35
C GLY A 82 -11.90 3.53 -11.00
N HIS A 83 -11.07 2.52 -11.21
CA HIS A 83 -11.52 1.22 -11.72
C HIS A 83 -12.23 0.39 -10.64
N PRO A 84 -13.27 -0.39 -10.99
CA PRO A 84 -13.81 -1.39 -10.10
C PRO A 84 -12.73 -2.41 -9.70
N ILE A 85 -12.64 -2.73 -8.40
CA ILE A 85 -11.59 -3.62 -7.90
C ILE A 85 -11.70 -5.03 -8.49
N GLU A 86 -12.91 -5.46 -8.83
CA GLU A 86 -13.21 -6.75 -9.44
C GLU A 86 -12.58 -6.85 -10.84
N GLU A 87 -12.80 -5.85 -11.67
CA GLU A 87 -12.25 -5.79 -13.03
C GLU A 87 -10.73 -5.64 -13.00
N PHE A 88 -10.24 -4.77 -12.12
CA PHE A 88 -8.81 -4.54 -11.94
C PHE A 88 -8.09 -5.82 -11.52
N ALA A 89 -8.64 -6.55 -10.53
CA ALA A 89 -8.07 -7.78 -10.02
C ALA A 89 -8.08 -8.90 -11.08
N LEU A 90 -9.21 -9.09 -11.74
CA LEU A 90 -9.36 -10.11 -12.79
C LEU A 90 -8.39 -9.86 -13.97
N ASP A 91 -8.30 -8.61 -14.44
CA ASP A 91 -7.40 -8.24 -15.52
C ASP A 91 -5.93 -8.45 -15.12
N LEU A 92 -5.56 -8.07 -13.90
CA LEU A 92 -4.21 -8.25 -13.37
C LEU A 92 -3.86 -9.73 -13.18
N ALA A 93 -4.75 -10.52 -12.56
CA ALA A 93 -4.54 -11.95 -12.32
C ALA A 93 -4.41 -12.73 -13.63
N THR A 94 -5.26 -12.40 -14.60
CA THR A 94 -5.24 -13.02 -15.94
C THR A 94 -3.96 -12.66 -16.70
N LYS A 95 -3.54 -11.39 -16.68
CA LYS A 95 -2.30 -10.95 -17.33
C LYS A 95 -1.05 -11.58 -16.72
N TRP A 96 -1.06 -11.76 -15.40
CA TRP A 96 0.05 -12.40 -14.71
C TRP A 96 0.03 -13.93 -14.83
N GLY A 97 -1.13 -14.52 -15.10
CA GLY A 97 -1.28 -15.96 -15.24
C GLY A 97 -0.93 -16.71 -13.95
N ILE A 98 -1.49 -16.27 -12.80
CA ILE A 98 -1.18 -16.82 -11.49
C ILE A 98 -1.70 -18.25 -11.38
N GLY A 99 -0.83 -19.17 -10.98
CA GLY A 99 -1.14 -20.60 -10.86
C GLY A 99 -0.62 -21.42 -12.05
N PRO A 100 -0.37 -22.73 -11.83
CA PRO A 100 0.03 -23.64 -12.90
C PRO A 100 -1.07 -23.77 -13.94
N LYS A 101 -0.72 -23.68 -15.23
CA LYS A 101 -1.66 -23.73 -16.37
C LYS A 101 -2.58 -24.96 -16.37
N GLN A 102 -2.04 -26.12 -15.99
CA GLN A 102 -2.79 -27.38 -16.04
C GLN A 102 -3.81 -27.52 -14.90
N SER A 103 -3.52 -26.96 -13.75
CA SER A 103 -4.34 -27.10 -12.54
C SER A 103 -5.12 -25.85 -12.19
N GLU A 104 -4.78 -24.71 -12.76
CA GLU A 104 -5.39 -23.38 -12.53
C GLU A 104 -5.50 -23.01 -11.04
N ARG A 105 -4.58 -23.54 -10.23
CA ARG A 105 -4.53 -23.36 -8.78
C ARG A 105 -3.78 -22.09 -8.43
N GLY A 106 -4.38 -20.97 -8.79
CA GLY A 106 -3.88 -19.64 -8.50
C GLY A 106 -4.84 -18.86 -7.60
N VAL A 107 -4.31 -17.99 -6.75
CA VAL A 107 -5.10 -17.00 -6.03
C VAL A 107 -4.32 -15.72 -5.89
N MET A 108 -4.98 -14.59 -6.11
CA MET A 108 -4.43 -13.26 -5.87
C MET A 108 -5.13 -12.60 -4.69
N ILE A 109 -4.35 -11.98 -3.82
CA ILE A 109 -4.82 -11.12 -2.73
C ILE A 109 -4.40 -9.71 -3.10
N LEU A 110 -5.37 -8.88 -3.49
CA LEU A 110 -5.16 -7.49 -3.88
C LEU A 110 -5.61 -6.55 -2.76
N LEU A 111 -4.78 -5.56 -2.45
CA LEU A 111 -5.07 -4.49 -1.50
C LEU A 111 -4.88 -3.14 -2.17
N ALA A 112 -5.95 -2.34 -2.29
CA ALA A 112 -5.93 -0.96 -2.77
C ALA A 112 -6.02 -0.02 -1.57
N VAL A 113 -4.90 0.62 -1.22
CA VAL A 113 -4.72 1.27 0.09
C VAL A 113 -5.53 2.56 0.21
N GLU A 114 -5.46 3.43 -0.80
CA GLU A 114 -6.17 4.73 -0.80
C GLU A 114 -7.68 4.55 -0.98
N ASP A 115 -8.09 3.53 -1.77
CA ASP A 115 -9.49 3.19 -1.98
C ASP A 115 -10.10 2.42 -0.80
N ARG A 116 -9.27 1.96 0.14
CA ARG A 116 -9.66 1.12 1.29
C ARG A 116 -10.46 -0.11 0.87
N ARG A 117 -9.97 -0.81 -0.15
CA ARG A 117 -10.61 -2.00 -0.70
C ARG A 117 -9.63 -3.16 -0.81
N TYR A 118 -10.15 -4.35 -0.62
CA TYR A 118 -9.40 -5.58 -0.88
C TYR A 118 -10.21 -6.53 -1.76
N ARG A 119 -9.50 -7.40 -2.45
CA ARG A 119 -10.09 -8.45 -3.28
C ARG A 119 -9.27 -9.72 -3.19
N PHE A 120 -9.97 -10.85 -3.09
CA PHE A 120 -9.44 -12.17 -3.42
C PHE A 120 -9.92 -12.51 -4.81
N GLU A 121 -9.01 -12.84 -5.70
CA GLU A 121 -9.32 -13.35 -7.03
C GLU A 121 -8.85 -14.79 -7.07
N VAL A 122 -9.78 -15.74 -7.30
CA VAL A 122 -9.54 -17.17 -7.16
C VAL A 122 -9.58 -17.82 -8.53
N GLY A 123 -8.56 -18.59 -8.88
CA GLY A 123 -8.51 -19.38 -10.11
C GLY A 123 -9.39 -20.62 -10.01
N TYR A 124 -9.86 -21.09 -11.16
CA TYR A 124 -10.82 -22.19 -11.26
C TYR A 124 -10.43 -23.44 -10.45
N GLY A 125 -9.14 -23.79 -10.41
CA GLY A 125 -8.65 -24.95 -9.65
C GLY A 125 -8.71 -24.85 -8.14
N LEU A 126 -9.08 -23.68 -7.59
CA LEU A 126 -9.21 -23.44 -6.16
C LEU A 126 -10.62 -23.06 -5.72
N GLU A 127 -11.57 -22.81 -6.64
CA GLU A 127 -12.93 -22.36 -6.30
C GLU A 127 -13.67 -23.32 -5.37
N SER A 128 -13.46 -24.63 -5.54
CA SER A 128 -14.09 -25.66 -4.71
C SER A 128 -13.68 -25.59 -3.24
N ILE A 129 -12.46 -25.13 -2.94
CA ILE A 129 -11.92 -25.07 -1.58
C ILE A 129 -11.86 -23.64 -1.02
N LEU A 130 -11.84 -22.64 -1.90
CA LEU A 130 -11.85 -21.21 -1.60
C LEU A 130 -13.05 -20.50 -2.25
N PRO A 131 -14.29 -20.94 -1.96
CA PRO A 131 -15.47 -20.25 -2.46
C PRO A 131 -15.58 -18.83 -1.87
N ASP A 132 -16.38 -17.97 -2.51
CA ASP A 132 -16.57 -16.56 -2.15
C ASP A 132 -16.91 -16.34 -0.68
N GLY A 133 -17.74 -17.21 -0.12
CA GLY A 133 -18.11 -17.15 1.29
C GLY A 133 -16.93 -17.32 2.24
N ARG A 134 -15.99 -18.23 1.90
CA ARG A 134 -14.78 -18.49 2.69
C ARG A 134 -13.78 -17.34 2.55
N THR A 135 -13.48 -16.90 1.34
CA THR A 135 -12.56 -15.78 1.08
C THR A 135 -13.10 -14.48 1.67
N GLY A 136 -14.41 -14.25 1.58
CA GLY A 136 -15.08 -13.14 2.25
C GLY A 136 -14.99 -13.21 3.79
N GLY A 137 -15.05 -14.41 4.37
CA GLY A 137 -14.81 -14.65 5.80
C GLY A 137 -13.41 -14.23 6.22
N ILE A 138 -12.39 -14.70 5.48
CA ILE A 138 -10.99 -14.37 5.70
C ILE A 138 -10.77 -12.85 5.60
N GLY A 139 -11.35 -12.21 4.59
CA GLY A 139 -11.24 -10.77 4.42
C GLY A 139 -11.82 -10.00 5.60
N ARG A 140 -12.99 -10.39 6.10
CA ARG A 140 -13.62 -9.76 7.27
C ARG A 140 -12.76 -9.89 8.54
N GLU A 141 -12.07 -11.02 8.75
CA GLU A 141 -11.12 -11.18 9.87
C GLU A 141 -9.99 -10.13 9.80
N ALA A 142 -9.53 -9.79 8.61
CA ALA A 142 -8.44 -8.84 8.42
C ALA A 142 -8.85 -7.37 8.53
N VAL A 143 -10.15 -7.05 8.41
CA VAL A 143 -10.66 -5.66 8.41
C VAL A 143 -10.25 -4.89 9.66
N ALA A 144 -10.20 -5.53 10.83
CA ALA A 144 -9.77 -4.86 12.07
C ALA A 144 -8.35 -4.29 11.92
N TYR A 145 -7.41 -5.09 11.42
CA TYR A 145 -6.02 -4.66 11.17
C TYR A 145 -5.92 -3.58 10.09
N LEU A 146 -6.74 -3.70 9.03
CA LEU A 146 -6.77 -2.72 7.94
C LEU A 146 -7.25 -1.35 8.43
N ARG A 147 -8.25 -1.31 9.31
CA ARG A 147 -8.75 -0.06 9.94
C ARG A 147 -7.71 0.61 10.82
N GLU A 148 -6.86 -0.17 11.45
CA GLU A 148 -5.73 0.31 12.26
C GLU A 148 -4.51 0.74 11.41
N GLY A 149 -4.58 0.57 10.08
CA GLY A 149 -3.44 0.79 9.19
C GLY A 149 -2.33 -0.26 9.33
N ASN A 150 -2.61 -1.38 10.01
CA ASN A 150 -1.67 -2.47 10.18
C ASN A 150 -1.75 -3.44 8.99
N TYR A 151 -1.25 -2.97 7.84
CA TYR A 151 -1.27 -3.74 6.59
C TYR A 151 -0.45 -5.02 6.67
N ASP A 152 0.65 -5.01 7.41
CA ASP A 152 1.50 -6.18 7.66
C ASP A 152 0.69 -7.34 8.26
N ALA A 153 -0.01 -7.09 9.37
CA ALA A 153 -0.80 -8.10 10.05
C ALA A 153 -2.00 -8.56 9.21
N ALA A 154 -2.66 -7.62 8.52
CA ALA A 154 -3.81 -7.93 7.68
C ALA A 154 -3.43 -8.86 6.52
N VAL A 155 -2.39 -8.53 5.78
CA VAL A 155 -1.95 -9.31 4.61
C VAL A 155 -1.36 -10.65 5.03
N LEU A 156 -0.60 -10.71 6.13
CA LEU A 156 -0.13 -11.97 6.70
C LEU A 156 -1.28 -12.89 7.08
N LEU A 157 -2.29 -12.38 7.80
CA LEU A 157 -3.47 -13.16 8.17
C LEU A 157 -4.19 -13.72 6.93
N MET A 158 -4.49 -12.86 5.96
CA MET A 158 -5.17 -13.26 4.72
C MET A 158 -4.41 -14.38 4.01
N THR A 159 -3.09 -14.20 3.83
CA THR A 159 -2.24 -15.15 3.11
C THR A 159 -2.11 -16.47 3.88
N GLN A 160 -1.93 -16.42 5.20
CA GLN A 160 -1.84 -17.62 6.04
C GLN A 160 -3.13 -18.44 6.02
N ARG A 161 -4.30 -17.77 6.08
CA ARG A 161 -5.61 -18.46 6.00
C ARG A 161 -5.80 -19.13 4.66
N VAL A 162 -5.48 -18.46 3.57
CA VAL A 162 -5.54 -19.04 2.22
C VAL A 162 -4.57 -20.21 2.09
N ALA A 163 -3.32 -20.03 2.51
CA ALA A 163 -2.30 -21.07 2.47
C ALA A 163 -2.69 -22.30 3.29
N ALA A 164 -3.30 -22.13 4.47
CA ALA A 164 -3.76 -23.22 5.32
C ALA A 164 -4.85 -24.07 4.62
N VAL A 165 -5.79 -23.42 3.94
CA VAL A 165 -6.85 -24.12 3.18
C VAL A 165 -6.24 -24.92 2.03
N ILE A 166 -5.31 -24.33 1.28
CA ILE A 166 -4.64 -25.00 0.17
C ILE A 166 -3.80 -26.19 0.66
N ALA A 167 -3.09 -26.01 1.78
CA ALA A 167 -2.27 -27.05 2.38
C ALA A 167 -3.13 -28.23 2.89
N GLN A 168 -4.26 -27.93 3.52
CA GLN A 168 -5.23 -28.93 3.99
C GLN A 168 -5.79 -29.77 2.82
N ASP A 169 -6.14 -29.14 1.71
CA ASP A 169 -6.61 -29.83 0.51
C ASP A 169 -5.59 -30.81 -0.05
N ARG A 170 -4.32 -30.50 0.03
CA ARG A 170 -3.22 -31.36 -0.44
C ARG A 170 -2.65 -32.30 0.61
N GLY A 171 -3.10 -32.19 1.86
CA GLY A 171 -2.57 -33.00 2.96
C GLY A 171 -1.10 -32.69 3.28
N VAL A 172 -0.65 -31.46 2.98
CA VAL A 172 0.75 -31.03 3.24
C VAL A 172 0.84 -30.14 4.47
N VAL A 173 1.99 -30.21 5.15
CA VAL A 173 2.26 -29.36 6.32
C VAL A 173 3.18 -28.23 5.89
N LEU A 174 2.74 -26.99 6.15
CA LEU A 174 3.53 -25.78 5.95
C LEU A 174 4.33 -25.48 7.24
N THR A 175 5.61 -25.18 7.08
CA THR A 175 6.51 -24.84 8.19
C THR A 175 6.40 -23.37 8.57
N VAL A 176 6.06 -22.51 7.61
CA VAL A 176 5.91 -21.08 7.81
C VAL A 176 4.42 -20.74 7.94
N GLY A 177 4.02 -20.17 9.07
CA GLY A 177 2.69 -19.56 9.19
C GLY A 177 1.63 -20.34 9.96
N THR A 178 1.98 -21.38 10.75
CA THR A 178 1.03 -22.05 11.64
C THR A 178 0.70 -21.26 12.92
N SER A 179 1.45 -20.20 13.22
CA SER A 179 1.11 -19.30 14.32
C SER A 179 0.28 -18.13 13.77
N PRO A 180 -0.99 -17.97 14.25
CA PRO A 180 -1.74 -16.76 13.94
C PRO A 180 -0.90 -15.54 14.36
N PRO A 181 -0.98 -14.40 13.63
CA PRO A 181 -0.32 -13.18 14.06
C PRO A 181 -0.78 -12.88 15.46
N GLN A 182 0.12 -13.02 16.43
CA GLN A 182 -0.19 -12.57 17.78
C GLN A 182 -0.38 -11.06 17.65
N PRO A 183 -1.50 -10.50 18.15
CA PRO A 183 -1.61 -9.06 18.23
C PRO A 183 -0.33 -8.63 18.95
N ARG A 184 0.47 -7.81 18.30
CA ARG A 184 1.57 -7.14 18.98
C ARG A 184 0.92 -6.50 20.19
N LYS A 185 1.04 -7.15 21.36
CA LYS A 185 0.97 -6.40 22.58
C LYS A 185 1.97 -5.28 22.29
N THR A 186 1.44 -4.08 22.06
CA THR A 186 2.24 -2.88 22.23
C THR A 186 2.79 -3.05 23.62
N GLY A 187 3.90 -3.79 23.67
CA GLY A 187 4.75 -3.76 24.82
C GLY A 187 4.99 -2.28 24.97
N THR A 188 4.36 -1.69 25.97
CA THR A 188 4.98 -0.59 26.67
C THR A 188 6.35 -1.14 27.01
N GLY A 189 7.23 -1.14 25.98
CA GLY A 189 8.64 -1.22 26.17
C GLY A 189 8.85 -0.17 27.23
N ARG A 190 9.09 -0.59 28.45
CA ARG A 190 9.81 0.23 29.39
C ARG A 190 11.06 0.63 28.62
N VAL A 191 10.92 1.68 27.82
CA VAL A 191 12.04 2.53 27.48
C VAL A 191 12.56 2.87 28.86
N ARG A 192 13.63 2.21 29.24
CA ARG A 192 14.40 2.55 30.42
C ARG A 192 14.62 4.05 30.25
N GLN A 193 13.89 4.78 31.07
CA GLN A 193 13.77 6.22 31.05
C GLN A 193 15.12 6.82 31.44
N LEU A 194 16.08 6.79 30.52
CA LEU A 194 17.27 7.65 30.59
C LEU A 194 16.87 9.12 30.28
N GLY A 195 15.59 9.34 29.89
CA GLY A 195 15.04 10.68 29.67
C GLY A 195 14.70 11.45 30.94
N SER A 196 14.59 10.80 32.10
CA SER A 196 14.18 11.50 33.33
C SER A 196 15.28 12.42 33.91
N LEU A 197 16.52 12.16 33.62
CA LEU A 197 17.62 13.05 34.08
C LEU A 197 17.60 14.39 33.37
N TRP A 198 17.24 14.45 32.09
CA TRP A 198 17.08 15.69 31.35
C TRP A 198 15.93 16.56 31.86
N GLN A 199 14.84 15.93 32.33
CA GLN A 199 13.72 16.66 32.92
C GLN A 199 14.04 17.31 34.27
N LEU A 200 15.05 16.79 35.00
CA LEU A 200 15.54 17.38 36.24
C LEU A 200 16.69 18.36 35.99
N ILE A 201 17.58 18.10 35.04
CA ILE A 201 18.75 18.94 34.75
C ILE A 201 18.33 20.21 34.01
N PHE A 202 17.40 20.14 33.07
CA PHE A 202 16.99 21.30 32.26
C PHE A 202 16.42 22.46 33.10
N PRO A 203 15.46 22.25 34.04
CA PRO A 203 14.98 23.35 34.90
C PRO A 203 16.06 23.84 35.84
N LEU A 204 16.97 22.99 36.29
CA LEU A 204 18.05 23.38 37.19
C LEU A 204 19.08 24.29 36.50
N VAL A 205 19.40 23.97 35.23
CA VAL A 205 20.27 24.83 34.40
C VAL A 205 19.59 26.17 34.09
N LEU A 206 18.26 26.15 33.85
CA LEU A 206 17.48 27.35 33.57
C LEU A 206 17.44 28.29 34.80
N VAL A 207 17.22 27.72 35.99
CA VAL A 207 17.25 28.48 37.26
C VAL A 207 18.65 29.06 37.53
N ALA A 208 19.71 28.26 37.33
CA ALA A 208 21.09 28.73 37.49
C ALA A 208 21.41 29.87 36.49
N PHE A 209 20.94 29.77 35.26
CA PHE A 209 21.08 30.81 34.24
C PHE A 209 20.37 32.13 34.65
N PHE A 210 19.14 32.04 35.17
CA PHE A 210 18.41 33.21 35.67
C PHE A 210 19.07 33.85 36.87
N ILE A 211 19.57 33.05 37.84
CA ILE A 211 20.31 33.57 38.99
C ILE A 211 21.62 34.24 38.55
N TYR A 212 22.38 33.61 37.65
CA TYR A 212 23.59 34.21 37.07
C TYR A 212 23.31 35.52 36.33
N SER A 213 22.24 35.58 35.53
CA SER A 213 21.76 36.76 34.82
C SER A 213 21.33 37.87 35.77
N ALA A 214 20.65 37.56 36.87
CA ALA A 214 20.21 38.51 37.88
C ALA A 214 21.40 39.13 38.63
N ILE A 215 22.41 38.31 38.98
CA ILE A 215 23.64 38.78 39.66
C ILE A 215 24.46 39.70 38.74
N LYS A 216 24.53 39.33 37.43
CA LYS A 216 25.30 40.13 36.46
C LYS A 216 24.62 41.47 36.12
N ASN A 217 23.28 41.53 36.19
CA ASN A 217 22.52 42.76 35.91
C ASN A 217 22.27 43.64 37.14
N ALA A 218 22.62 43.19 38.33
CA ALA A 218 22.50 43.99 39.56
C ALA A 218 23.52 45.13 39.67
N GLY A 219 24.40 45.30 38.67
CA GLY A 219 25.49 46.28 38.71
C GLY A 219 25.41 47.43 37.71
N GLN A 220 24.29 47.67 37.01
CA GLN A 220 24.21 48.83 36.09
C GLN A 220 23.01 49.73 36.39
N PRO A 221 23.24 51.04 36.54
CA PRO A 221 22.18 52.03 36.74
C PRO A 221 21.41 52.25 35.43
N THR A 222 20.10 52.36 35.58
CA THR A 222 19.12 52.58 34.54
C THR A 222 19.35 53.89 33.77
N SER A 223 19.51 53.80 32.45
CA SER A 223 19.12 54.90 31.56
C SER A 223 18.11 54.37 30.54
N ARG A 224 16.91 54.93 30.64
CA ARG A 224 15.83 54.75 29.69
C ARG A 224 16.25 55.20 28.30
N GLN A 225 16.12 54.31 27.32
CA GLN A 225 15.88 54.77 25.95
C GLN A 225 15.02 53.77 25.19
N VAL A 226 13.83 54.25 24.88
CA VAL A 226 12.84 53.64 23.98
C VAL A 226 13.40 53.63 22.57
N ARG A 227 13.46 52.48 21.92
CA ARG A 227 13.44 52.44 20.46
C ARG A 227 12.74 51.16 19.92
N ARG A 228 11.75 51.43 19.16
CA ARG A 228 10.94 50.67 18.26
C ARG A 228 11.80 49.99 17.16
N GLY A 229 11.38 48.82 16.69
CA GLY A 229 11.83 48.15 15.46
C GLY A 229 11.96 46.65 15.71
N GLY A 230 11.15 45.77 15.27
CA GLY A 230 10.92 45.33 13.95
C GLY A 230 11.99 44.31 13.51
N GLY A 231 11.72 43.02 13.41
CA GLY A 231 12.65 42.07 12.81
C GLY A 231 12.26 40.62 13.03
N TRP A 232 11.69 40.09 12.11
CA TRP A 232 11.54 38.75 11.56
C TRP A 232 12.80 37.88 11.81
N TRP A 233 12.61 36.66 12.31
CA TRP A 233 13.58 35.61 12.14
C TRP A 233 12.92 34.31 11.74
N MET A 234 13.09 34.02 10.47
CA MET A 234 12.95 32.79 9.78
C MET A 234 14.03 31.81 10.25
N GLY A 235 13.67 30.63 10.72
CA GLY A 235 14.59 29.56 11.03
C GLY A 235 14.85 28.70 9.80
N PRO A 236 16.03 28.12 9.66
CA PRO A 236 16.40 27.36 8.48
C PRO A 236 15.92 25.95 8.53
N MET A 237 15.34 25.56 7.43
CA MET A 237 15.21 24.22 6.90
C MET A 237 16.57 23.54 6.81
N MET A 238 16.65 22.32 7.25
CA MET A 238 17.72 21.38 6.95
C MET A 238 17.04 20.06 6.61
N GLY A 239 16.95 19.63 5.40
CA GLY A 239 18.02 19.21 4.56
C GLY A 239 18.22 17.72 4.71
N GLY A 240 17.60 16.94 3.83
CA GLY A 240 18.06 15.92 2.96
C GLY A 240 18.92 14.80 3.58
N GLY A 241 18.49 13.59 3.34
CA GLY A 241 19.31 12.41 3.52
C GLY A 241 18.63 11.22 2.89
N GLY A 242 18.75 11.08 1.57
CA GLY A 242 18.43 9.87 0.87
C GLY A 242 19.47 8.81 1.23
N TRP A 243 19.02 7.62 1.62
CA TRP A 243 19.87 6.43 1.71
C TRP A 243 19.31 5.37 0.80
N GLY A 244 20.16 5.02 -0.15
CA GLY A 244 19.97 4.02 -1.16
C GLY A 244 19.70 2.65 -0.56
N GLY A 245 18.72 1.96 -1.16
CA GLY A 245 18.40 0.60 -0.89
C GLY A 245 19.48 -0.34 -1.34
N GLY A 246 20.10 -1.06 -0.40
CA GLY A 246 20.87 -2.25 -0.68
C GLY A 246 19.92 -3.42 -0.92
N GLY A 247 19.87 -3.93 -2.14
CA GLY A 247 19.21 -5.18 -2.47
C GLY A 247 19.99 -6.34 -1.86
N PHE A 248 19.36 -7.09 -0.96
CA PHE A 248 19.85 -8.43 -0.59
C PHE A 248 19.03 -9.45 -1.36
N GLY A 249 19.65 -9.99 -2.41
CA GLY A 249 19.20 -11.19 -3.07
C GLY A 249 19.40 -12.39 -2.14
N GLY A 250 18.30 -12.98 -1.68
CA GLY A 250 18.25 -14.26 -0.97
C GLY A 250 17.49 -15.26 -1.84
N GLY A 251 18.18 -16.23 -2.37
CA GLY A 251 17.79 -17.15 -3.39
C GLY A 251 16.54 -17.98 -3.13
N GLY A 252 15.73 -18.04 -4.10
CA GLY A 252 14.55 -18.78 -4.41
C GLY A 252 13.96 -18.07 -5.60
N GLY A 253 14.54 -18.29 -6.80
CA GLY A 253 14.17 -17.56 -7.99
C GLY A 253 12.69 -17.74 -8.29
N PHE A 254 11.91 -16.66 -8.16
CA PHE A 254 10.58 -16.58 -8.72
C PHE A 254 10.70 -16.71 -10.24
N GLY A 255 10.35 -17.88 -10.75
CA GLY A 255 10.44 -18.20 -12.18
C GLY A 255 9.29 -17.64 -13.01
N GLY A 256 8.43 -16.77 -12.41
CA GLY A 256 7.18 -16.31 -13.01
C GLY A 256 5.97 -17.16 -12.59
N PHE A 257 4.78 -16.64 -12.87
CA PHE A 257 3.56 -17.41 -12.68
C PHE A 257 3.32 -18.40 -13.83
N GLY A 258 2.59 -19.46 -13.54
CA GLY A 258 2.49 -20.63 -14.42
C GLY A 258 1.45 -20.56 -15.54
N GLY A 259 0.70 -19.46 -15.69
CA GLY A 259 -0.29 -19.26 -16.76
C GLY A 259 -1.69 -19.78 -16.44
N GLY A 260 -2.10 -19.76 -15.17
CA GLY A 260 -3.45 -20.11 -14.72
C GLY A 260 -4.53 -19.12 -15.21
N SER A 261 -5.78 -19.59 -15.23
CA SER A 261 -6.95 -18.84 -15.70
C SER A 261 -7.85 -18.44 -14.52
N PHE A 262 -8.58 -17.34 -14.67
CA PHE A 262 -9.48 -16.78 -13.66
C PHE A 262 -10.84 -16.48 -14.28
N GLY A 263 -11.91 -16.72 -13.52
CA GLY A 263 -13.29 -16.49 -13.93
C GLY A 263 -14.00 -15.36 -13.17
N GLY A 264 -13.27 -14.62 -12.32
CA GLY A 264 -13.86 -13.59 -11.48
C GLY A 264 -14.43 -14.13 -10.16
N GLY A 265 -14.18 -15.40 -9.83
CA GLY A 265 -14.52 -15.98 -8.53
C GLY A 265 -13.69 -15.34 -7.41
N GLY A 266 -14.26 -15.24 -6.20
CA GLY A 266 -13.60 -14.65 -5.05
C GLY A 266 -14.46 -13.64 -4.30
N ALA A 267 -13.87 -12.86 -3.40
CA ALA A 267 -14.61 -11.89 -2.60
C ALA A 267 -13.88 -10.56 -2.49
N SER A 268 -14.65 -9.48 -2.52
CA SER A 268 -14.17 -8.13 -2.23
C SER A 268 -14.73 -7.61 -0.90
N GLY A 269 -14.07 -6.59 -0.37
CA GLY A 269 -14.55 -5.85 0.77
C GLY A 269 -13.86 -4.51 0.92
N SER A 270 -14.31 -3.73 1.89
CA SER A 270 -13.77 -2.42 2.25
C SER A 270 -13.56 -2.32 3.77
N TRP A 271 -12.78 -1.31 4.19
CA TRP A 271 -12.51 -1.02 5.60
C TRP A 271 -12.52 0.48 5.95
#